data_18d357a4fca451282dc58d2427159f95
#
_entry.id   18d357a4fca451282dc58d2427159f95
#
_cell.length_a   1.000
_cell.length_b   1.000
_cell.length_c   1.000
_cell.angle_alpha   90.00
_cell.angle_beta   90.00
_cell.angle_gamma   90.00
#
_symmetry.space_group_name_H-M   'P 1'
#
loop_
_entity.id
_entity.type
_entity.pdbx_description
1 polymer ?
#
loop_
_entity_poly.entity_id
_entity_poly.type
_entity_poly.pdbx_seq_one_letter_code
_entity_poly.pdbx_strand_id
1 'polypeptide(L)'
;MSDGRRSTALLPQLLCLLALLAVVQPSLRAENLSAEDYGYPLANPFEASIATTPLDLRADVPGDDDIDQADYSLRLRPEREFTLPDNFWAVKRLTYRLARQPGPAPLIFIISGTGANYSAGKTESLKRLFYGAGYHVVQLSSPTSFDFIAAASRFATPGYSPDDAEDLYRVMQAVRAQQHELPVTEFHLTGYSLGALNAAFVSKLDETRQSFGFKRVLLLNPPVNLYTSIRNLDRLVQTRVEAIDDSTTFYELVFEKLSRYYQQQGYINLDEAVLFDLQQSPQRLTDEQMAMLIGSVFRLSAADIAFTSDLINRRGLIVPPGYPIDEGTSLEPFFRRALLCDFDCYITEQLIPMWRARYDGGSLTQLIDQVSLYALEDYLRQSTKIAVMHNVDDIILGTGDLGFLRRTFGERLILYPRGGHCGNLNYRVNTQDMLEFFRG
;
A
#
# COMPACT_ATOMS: atom_id res chain seq x y z
N MET A 1 -34.60 22.23 88.48
CA MET A 1 -34.20 23.60 88.15
C MET A 1 -33.09 23.49 87.06
N SER A 2 -33.35 24.21 85.98
CA SER A 2 -32.44 24.63 84.91
C SER A 2 -31.73 23.51 84.08
N ASP A 3 -31.82 23.49 82.94
CA ASP A 3 -32.09 24.24 81.73
C ASP A 3 -31.23 23.64 80.64
N GLY A 4 -31.86 23.12 79.63
CA GLY A 4 -31.22 22.43 78.53
C GLY A 4 -30.89 23.43 77.43
N ARG A 5 -29.73 23.30 76.84
CA ARG A 5 -29.44 23.89 75.55
C ARG A 5 -29.07 22.79 74.54
N ARG A 6 -29.94 22.62 73.54
CA ARG A 6 -29.68 21.84 72.32
C ARG A 6 -28.66 22.59 71.45
N SER A 7 -27.59 21.94 71.11
CA SER A 7 -26.65 22.39 70.12
C SER A 7 -26.94 21.60 68.84
N THR A 8 -27.41 22.27 67.82
CA THR A 8 -27.57 21.72 66.46
C THR A 8 -26.24 21.77 65.71
N ALA A 9 -25.63 20.61 65.48
CA ALA A 9 -24.47 20.49 64.62
C ALA A 9 -24.93 20.44 63.14
N LEU A 10 -24.52 21.44 62.34
CA LEU A 10 -24.65 21.51 60.92
C LEU A 10 -23.59 20.60 60.31
N LEU A 11 -24.02 19.54 59.58
CA LEU A 11 -23.16 18.77 58.66
C LEU A 11 -22.91 19.61 57.41
N PRO A 12 -21.67 19.77 56.97
CA PRO A 12 -21.40 20.27 55.62
C PRO A 12 -21.62 19.16 54.59
N GLN A 13 -22.56 19.38 53.67
CA GLN A 13 -22.74 18.57 52.49
C GLN A 13 -21.53 18.78 51.58
N LEU A 14 -20.69 17.74 51.48
CA LEU A 14 -19.59 17.64 50.47
C LEU A 14 -20.25 17.32 49.11
N LEU A 15 -20.49 18.34 48.29
CA LEU A 15 -20.78 18.14 46.85
C LEU A 15 -19.52 17.63 46.17
N CYS A 16 -19.45 16.33 45.91
CA CYS A 16 -18.52 15.78 44.93
C CYS A 16 -18.97 16.18 43.52
N LEU A 17 -18.35 17.24 42.98
CA LEU A 17 -18.38 17.50 41.54
C LEU A 17 -17.53 16.41 40.85
N LEU A 18 -18.19 15.39 40.34
CA LEU A 18 -17.64 14.51 39.30
C LEU A 18 -17.58 15.34 38.02
N ALA A 19 -16.42 15.95 37.75
CA ALA A 19 -16.09 16.44 36.43
C ALA A 19 -15.92 15.23 35.53
N LEU A 20 -16.96 14.89 34.77
CA LEU A 20 -16.82 14.07 33.57
C LEU A 20 -15.91 14.84 32.60
N LEU A 21 -14.63 14.51 32.60
CA LEU A 21 -13.74 14.77 31.47
C LEU A 21 -14.26 13.93 30.30
N ALA A 22 -15.16 14.50 29.51
CA ALA A 22 -15.43 14.01 28.17
C ALA A 22 -14.09 14.12 27.42
N VAL A 23 -13.42 13.01 27.29
CA VAL A 23 -12.35 12.87 26.29
C VAL A 23 -13.04 13.08 24.97
N VAL A 24 -12.97 14.30 24.43
CA VAL A 24 -13.35 14.60 23.06
C VAL A 24 -12.31 13.85 22.22
N GLN A 25 -12.67 12.63 21.80
CA GLN A 25 -11.93 11.98 20.73
C GLN A 25 -12.06 12.93 19.53
N PRO A 26 -10.95 13.30 18.87
CA PRO A 26 -11.04 14.04 17.63
C PRO A 26 -11.87 13.17 16.68
N SER A 27 -13.08 13.58 16.38
CA SER A 27 -13.89 12.97 15.34
C SER A 27 -13.12 13.21 14.04
N LEU A 28 -12.61 12.14 13.44
CA LEU A 28 -12.18 12.19 12.06
C LEU A 28 -13.31 12.87 11.27
N ARG A 29 -12.96 13.81 10.39
CA ARG A 29 -13.94 14.56 9.59
C ARG A 29 -14.74 13.57 8.75
N ALA A 30 -15.85 13.06 9.32
CA ALA A 30 -16.69 12.07 8.67
C ALA A 30 -17.60 12.73 7.63
N GLU A 31 -17.62 12.11 6.50
CA GLU A 31 -18.75 11.87 5.59
C GLU A 31 -19.44 13.02 4.84
N ASN A 32 -19.08 14.30 4.88
CA ASN A 32 -19.79 15.27 4.04
C ASN A 32 -18.95 16.47 3.56
N LEU A 33 -17.68 16.26 3.25
CA LEU A 33 -16.94 17.28 2.54
C LEU A 33 -17.53 17.40 1.12
N SER A 34 -18.14 18.55 0.80
CA SER A 34 -18.45 18.85 -0.59
C SER A 34 -17.15 18.95 -1.39
N ALA A 35 -17.25 18.77 -2.71
CA ALA A 35 -16.07 18.93 -3.56
C ALA A 35 -15.50 20.36 -3.51
N GLU A 36 -16.33 21.34 -3.23
CA GLU A 36 -15.93 22.76 -3.06
C GLU A 36 -15.19 22.97 -1.74
N ASP A 37 -15.71 22.44 -0.64
CA ASP A 37 -15.07 22.56 0.68
C ASP A 37 -13.75 21.79 0.78
N TYR A 38 -13.65 20.66 0.07
CA TYR A 38 -12.42 19.88 -0.01
C TYR A 38 -11.34 20.61 -0.80
N GLY A 39 -11.69 21.28 -1.90
CA GLY A 39 -10.80 22.16 -2.67
C GLY A 39 -9.69 21.46 -3.47
N TYR A 40 -9.68 20.13 -3.57
CA TYR A 40 -8.72 19.42 -4.43
C TYR A 40 -9.03 19.71 -5.91
N PRO A 41 -8.04 20.18 -6.73
CA PRO A 41 -8.35 20.76 -8.04
C PRO A 41 -8.62 19.73 -9.14
N LEU A 42 -8.06 18.52 -9.07
CA LEU A 42 -8.18 17.53 -10.12
C LEU A 42 -9.51 16.80 -9.97
N ALA A 43 -10.45 17.11 -10.86
CA ALA A 43 -11.79 16.54 -10.86
C ALA A 43 -11.88 15.20 -11.62
N ASN A 44 -10.98 14.97 -12.58
CA ASN A 44 -10.92 13.74 -13.35
C ASN A 44 -10.13 12.66 -12.56
N PRO A 45 -10.72 11.49 -12.28
CA PRO A 45 -10.05 10.46 -11.47
C PRO A 45 -8.82 9.84 -12.15
N PHE A 46 -8.77 9.76 -13.47
CA PHE A 46 -7.58 9.29 -14.18
C PHE A 46 -6.45 10.31 -14.07
N GLU A 47 -6.76 11.59 -14.34
CA GLU A 47 -5.79 12.68 -14.19
C GLU A 47 -5.25 12.75 -12.76
N ALA A 48 -6.13 12.69 -11.75
CA ALA A 48 -5.73 12.69 -10.34
C ALA A 48 -4.80 11.52 -10.00
N SER A 49 -5.09 10.31 -10.51
CA SER A 49 -4.29 9.11 -10.27
C SER A 49 -2.88 9.20 -10.88
N ILE A 50 -2.73 9.90 -12.01
CA ILE A 50 -1.48 10.06 -12.75
C ILE A 50 -0.69 11.27 -12.24
N ALA A 51 -1.32 12.45 -12.23
CA ALA A 51 -0.67 13.73 -11.95
C ALA A 51 -0.31 13.92 -10.50
N THR A 52 -0.99 13.21 -9.63
CA THR A 52 -0.89 13.38 -8.18
C THR A 52 -1.20 14.82 -7.72
N THR A 53 -0.87 15.16 -6.49
CA THR A 53 -1.17 16.50 -5.95
C THR A 53 -0.24 17.55 -6.56
N PRO A 54 -0.78 18.67 -7.10
CA PRO A 54 0.03 19.81 -7.55
C PRO A 54 0.96 20.33 -6.45
N LEU A 55 2.17 20.78 -6.84
CA LEU A 55 3.24 21.12 -5.89
C LEU A 55 2.84 22.20 -4.87
N ASP A 56 2.13 23.23 -5.33
CA ASP A 56 1.65 24.38 -4.51
C ASP A 56 0.57 23.99 -3.49
N LEU A 57 -0.05 22.82 -3.65
CA LEU A 57 -1.08 22.31 -2.77
C LEU A 57 -0.60 21.17 -1.84
N ARG A 58 0.65 20.75 -2.00
CA ARG A 58 1.26 19.76 -1.11
C ARG A 58 1.49 20.34 0.29
N ALA A 59 1.53 19.44 1.27
CA ALA A 59 2.02 19.83 2.59
C ALA A 59 3.50 20.15 2.54
N ASP A 60 3.92 21.08 3.39
CA ASP A 60 5.33 21.36 3.63
C ASP A 60 5.95 20.21 4.46
N VAL A 61 6.97 19.58 3.91
CA VAL A 61 7.66 18.43 4.51
C VAL A 61 9.17 18.58 4.35
N PRO A 62 9.99 17.97 5.24
CA PRO A 62 11.45 18.05 5.12
C PRO A 62 11.94 17.48 3.79
N GLY A 63 13.01 18.08 3.26
CA GLY A 63 13.77 17.53 2.14
C GLY A 63 14.55 16.27 2.54
N ASP A 64 14.99 15.50 1.55
CA ASP A 64 15.74 14.26 1.85
C ASP A 64 17.08 14.53 2.55
N ASP A 65 17.71 15.69 2.27
CA ASP A 65 18.96 16.11 2.92
C ASP A 65 18.77 16.48 4.41
N ASP A 66 17.53 16.76 4.82
CA ASP A 66 17.17 17.10 6.20
C ASP A 66 16.78 15.85 7.03
N ILE A 67 16.78 14.67 6.41
CA ILE A 67 16.34 13.42 7.02
C ILE A 67 17.54 12.52 7.31
N ASP A 68 17.76 12.15 8.58
CA ASP A 68 18.71 11.08 8.93
C ASP A 68 18.15 9.73 8.48
N GLN A 69 18.56 9.27 7.31
CA GLN A 69 18.08 8.05 6.70
C GLN A 69 19.20 7.19 6.15
N ALA A 70 18.98 5.88 6.15
CA ALA A 70 19.89 4.92 5.55
C ALA A 70 19.13 3.69 5.03
N ASP A 71 19.72 3.08 3.99
CA ASP A 71 19.25 1.81 3.43
C ASP A 71 19.97 0.65 4.14
N TYR A 72 19.19 -0.34 4.55
CA TYR A 72 19.63 -1.55 5.19
C TYR A 72 19.16 -2.77 4.42
N SER A 73 19.85 -3.89 4.54
CA SER A 73 19.45 -5.11 3.88
C SER A 73 19.28 -6.28 4.85
N LEU A 74 18.25 -7.09 4.60
CA LEU A 74 17.89 -8.27 5.36
C LEU A 74 18.19 -9.54 4.56
N ARG A 75 18.67 -10.57 5.24
CA ARG A 75 18.79 -11.92 4.68
C ARG A 75 17.71 -12.79 5.31
N LEU A 76 16.63 -13.03 4.57
CA LEU A 76 15.43 -13.68 5.08
C LEU A 76 15.30 -15.13 4.64
N ARG A 77 16.00 -15.52 3.57
CA ARG A 77 16.00 -16.88 3.04
C ARG A 77 17.30 -17.61 3.38
N PRO A 78 17.23 -18.84 3.92
CA PRO A 78 18.38 -19.70 4.04
C PRO A 78 18.91 -20.10 2.64
N GLU A 79 20.22 -20.10 2.45
CA GLU A 79 20.86 -20.46 1.15
C GLU A 79 20.47 -21.85 0.64
N ARG A 80 20.03 -22.76 1.52
CA ARG A 80 19.73 -24.15 1.18
C ARG A 80 18.33 -24.41 0.65
N GLU A 81 17.37 -23.50 0.90
CA GLU A 81 15.97 -23.74 0.55
C GLU A 81 15.57 -23.21 -0.82
N PHE A 82 16.36 -22.30 -1.39
CA PHE A 82 16.01 -21.66 -2.64
C PHE A 82 17.27 -21.30 -3.43
N THR A 83 17.49 -21.96 -4.55
CA THR A 83 18.47 -21.49 -5.52
C THR A 83 17.79 -20.49 -6.44
N LEU A 84 17.98 -19.20 -6.15
CA LEU A 84 17.59 -18.15 -7.08
C LEU A 84 18.38 -18.30 -8.37
N PRO A 85 17.77 -18.11 -9.54
CA PRO A 85 18.48 -18.00 -10.79
C PRO A 85 19.57 -16.92 -10.71
N ASP A 86 20.68 -17.11 -11.43
CA ASP A 86 21.86 -16.24 -11.32
C ASP A 86 21.57 -14.77 -11.67
N ASN A 87 20.60 -14.50 -12.53
CA ASN A 87 20.14 -13.15 -12.85
C ASN A 87 19.47 -12.41 -11.68
N PHE A 88 19.14 -13.10 -10.58
CA PHE A 88 18.66 -12.49 -9.32
C PHE A 88 19.77 -12.17 -8.31
N TRP A 89 21.03 -12.17 -8.74
CA TRP A 89 22.19 -11.94 -7.85
C TRP A 89 22.08 -10.65 -7.02
N ALA A 90 21.52 -9.57 -7.61
CA ALA A 90 21.36 -8.27 -6.96
C ALA A 90 20.29 -8.24 -5.86
N VAL A 91 19.34 -9.18 -5.85
CA VAL A 91 18.18 -9.20 -4.96
C VAL A 91 18.15 -10.39 -4.00
N LYS A 92 19.31 -10.96 -3.68
CA LYS A 92 19.45 -12.01 -2.66
C LYS A 92 19.14 -11.50 -1.23
N ARG A 93 19.05 -10.20 -1.06
CA ARG A 93 18.75 -9.53 0.21
C ARG A 93 17.65 -8.50 -0.03
N LEU A 94 16.68 -8.45 0.88
CA LEU A 94 15.65 -7.41 0.85
C LEU A 94 16.19 -6.13 1.42
N THR A 95 16.08 -5.05 0.67
CA THR A 95 16.43 -3.70 1.15
C THR A 95 15.20 -3.02 1.76
N TYR A 96 15.41 -2.29 2.85
CA TYR A 96 14.45 -1.37 3.44
C TYR A 96 15.15 -0.07 3.81
N ARG A 97 14.40 1.04 3.90
CA ARG A 97 14.92 2.32 4.38
C ARG A 97 14.42 2.60 5.79
N LEU A 98 15.32 3.10 6.63
CA LEU A 98 14.98 3.62 7.95
C LEU A 98 15.35 5.11 8.00
N ALA A 99 14.37 5.96 8.29
CA ALA A 99 14.58 7.34 8.71
C ALA A 99 14.46 7.44 10.24
N ARG A 100 15.47 8.00 10.90
CA ARG A 100 15.64 7.98 12.36
C ARG A 100 15.48 9.36 12.98
N GLN A 101 14.69 9.47 14.03
CA GLN A 101 14.69 10.63 14.92
C GLN A 101 15.93 10.61 15.84
N PRO A 102 16.41 11.76 16.31
CA PRO A 102 17.61 11.84 17.15
C PRO A 102 17.43 11.25 18.56
N GLY A 103 16.20 10.93 18.99
CA GLY A 103 15.86 10.41 20.31
C GLY A 103 14.74 9.40 20.30
N PRO A 104 14.19 9.04 21.49
CA PRO A 104 13.03 8.15 21.58
C PRO A 104 11.83 8.72 20.82
N ALA A 105 11.22 7.91 19.94
CA ALA A 105 10.10 8.32 19.12
C ALA A 105 9.20 7.12 18.76
N PRO A 106 7.94 7.33 18.38
CA PRO A 106 7.12 6.29 17.79
C PRO A 106 7.68 5.86 16.43
N LEU A 107 7.50 4.60 16.09
CA LEU A 107 7.92 4.05 14.80
C LEU A 107 6.70 3.72 13.95
N ILE A 108 6.70 4.15 12.70
CA ILE A 108 5.69 3.80 11.70
C ILE A 108 6.32 2.97 10.60
N PHE A 109 5.70 1.81 10.31
CA PHE A 109 5.98 1.04 9.12
C PHE A 109 5.08 1.51 7.97
N ILE A 110 5.65 1.68 6.77
CA ILE A 110 4.93 2.03 5.55
C ILE A 110 5.06 0.88 4.55
N ILE A 111 3.94 0.29 4.15
CA ILE A 111 3.89 -0.77 3.13
C ILE A 111 3.53 -0.16 1.78
N SER A 112 4.38 -0.38 0.78
CA SER A 112 4.18 0.12 -0.58
C SER A 112 3.02 -0.58 -1.32
N GLY A 113 2.46 0.07 -2.34
CA GLY A 113 1.40 -0.47 -3.20
C GLY A 113 1.91 -1.51 -4.20
N THR A 114 1.04 -2.00 -5.08
CA THR A 114 1.33 -3.05 -6.06
C THR A 114 2.59 -2.76 -6.88
N GLY A 115 3.52 -3.73 -6.92
CA GLY A 115 4.77 -3.65 -7.68
C GLY A 115 5.80 -2.64 -7.15
N ALA A 116 5.43 -1.79 -6.19
CA ALA A 116 6.30 -0.73 -5.68
C ALA A 116 7.30 -1.24 -4.64
N ASN A 117 8.56 -0.82 -4.79
CA ASN A 117 9.60 -1.09 -3.80
C ASN A 117 9.57 -0.04 -2.66
N TYR A 118 10.46 -0.22 -1.68
CA TYR A 118 10.58 0.65 -0.50
C TYR A 118 10.87 2.13 -0.84
N SER A 119 11.50 2.43 -1.99
CA SER A 119 11.90 3.79 -2.40
C SER A 119 10.94 4.42 -3.43
N ALA A 120 9.75 3.84 -3.63
CA ALA A 120 8.76 4.39 -4.55
C ALA A 120 8.28 5.79 -4.11
N GLY A 121 7.99 6.69 -5.06
CA GLY A 121 7.68 8.10 -4.81
C GLY A 121 6.59 8.36 -3.76
N LYS A 122 5.49 7.58 -3.77
CA LYS A 122 4.45 7.69 -2.73
C LYS A 122 4.95 7.26 -1.35
N THR A 123 5.79 6.22 -1.29
CA THR A 123 6.41 5.76 -0.04
C THR A 123 7.38 6.81 0.51
N GLU A 124 8.18 7.45 -0.38
CA GLU A 124 9.07 8.55 -0.04
C GLU A 124 8.30 9.77 0.50
N SER A 125 7.19 10.12 -0.13
CA SER A 125 6.35 11.23 0.31
C SER A 125 5.77 10.98 1.71
N LEU A 126 5.27 9.79 1.98
CA LEU A 126 4.78 9.40 3.31
C LEU A 126 5.91 9.37 4.36
N LYS A 127 7.12 8.93 3.98
CA LYS A 127 8.29 9.00 4.86
C LYS A 127 8.57 10.44 5.29
N ARG A 128 8.66 11.37 4.34
CA ARG A 128 8.90 12.79 4.64
C ARG A 128 7.84 13.36 5.58
N LEU A 129 6.56 13.02 5.33
CA LEU A 129 5.44 13.47 6.16
C LEU A 129 5.59 12.99 7.61
N PHE A 130 5.76 11.68 7.81
CA PHE A 130 5.83 11.11 9.16
C PHE A 130 7.13 11.44 9.88
N TYR A 131 8.25 11.50 9.15
CA TYR A 131 9.52 11.97 9.74
C TYR A 131 9.40 13.41 10.25
N GLY A 132 8.84 14.32 9.43
CA GLY A 132 8.58 15.70 9.84
C GLY A 132 7.63 15.82 11.03
N ALA A 133 6.77 14.83 11.24
CA ALA A 133 5.89 14.73 12.40
C ALA A 133 6.51 14.06 13.64
N GLY A 134 7.80 13.67 13.58
CA GLY A 134 8.55 13.14 14.71
C GLY A 134 8.57 11.63 14.85
N TYR A 135 8.25 10.87 13.79
CA TYR A 135 8.29 9.42 13.80
C TYR A 135 9.64 8.88 13.28
N HIS A 136 10.11 7.76 13.84
CA HIS A 136 10.97 6.87 13.09
C HIS A 136 10.14 6.25 11.97
N VAL A 137 10.68 6.17 10.77
CA VAL A 137 9.93 5.64 9.62
C VAL A 137 10.69 4.48 8.97
N VAL A 138 10.01 3.35 8.83
CA VAL A 138 10.51 2.19 8.09
C VAL A 138 9.68 2.02 6.80
N GLN A 139 10.36 2.11 5.66
CA GLN A 139 9.77 1.90 4.35
C GLN A 139 9.99 0.46 3.89
N LEU A 140 8.90 -0.22 3.51
CA LEU A 140 8.90 -1.61 3.08
C LEU A 140 8.38 -1.74 1.65
N SER A 141 9.06 -2.57 0.87
CA SER A 141 8.60 -2.99 -0.45
C SER A 141 7.28 -3.76 -0.35
N SER A 142 6.45 -3.66 -1.39
CA SER A 142 5.26 -4.48 -1.55
C SER A 142 5.61 -5.96 -1.68
N PRO A 143 4.80 -6.89 -1.15
CA PRO A 143 4.96 -8.32 -1.42
C PRO A 143 4.96 -8.68 -2.90
N THR A 144 4.38 -7.81 -3.74
CA THR A 144 4.32 -7.98 -5.20
C THR A 144 5.47 -7.32 -5.95
N SER A 145 6.41 -6.67 -5.26
CA SER A 145 7.61 -6.13 -5.90
C SER A 145 8.65 -7.22 -6.16
N PHE A 146 9.41 -7.06 -7.22
CA PHE A 146 10.45 -7.99 -7.64
C PHE A 146 11.43 -8.37 -6.51
N ASP A 147 11.95 -7.38 -5.80
CA ASP A 147 12.89 -7.57 -4.71
C ASP A 147 12.28 -8.35 -3.53
N PHE A 148 11.03 -8.07 -3.18
CA PHE A 148 10.32 -8.78 -2.12
C PHE A 148 10.01 -10.23 -2.51
N ILE A 149 9.51 -10.47 -3.73
CA ILE A 149 9.24 -11.81 -4.24
C ILE A 149 10.52 -12.66 -4.19
N ALA A 150 11.64 -12.10 -4.66
CA ALA A 150 12.91 -12.81 -4.72
C ALA A 150 13.54 -13.04 -3.33
N ALA A 151 13.57 -12.03 -2.45
CA ALA A 151 14.34 -12.07 -1.22
C ALA A 151 13.54 -12.43 0.05
N ALA A 152 12.21 -12.22 0.08
CA ALA A 152 11.41 -12.31 1.29
C ALA A 152 10.21 -13.25 1.20
N SER A 153 9.54 -13.34 0.06
CA SER A 153 8.34 -14.17 -0.09
C SER A 153 8.67 -15.66 0.06
N ARG A 154 8.00 -16.37 0.98
CA ARG A 154 8.22 -17.81 1.23
C ARG A 154 7.87 -18.67 0.02
N PHE A 155 6.93 -18.23 -0.80
CA PHE A 155 6.38 -19.03 -1.89
C PHE A 155 6.62 -18.42 -3.27
N ALA A 156 7.18 -17.22 -3.31
CA ALA A 156 7.40 -16.46 -4.54
C ALA A 156 6.16 -16.39 -5.45
N THR A 157 4.96 -16.40 -4.84
CA THR A 157 3.67 -16.32 -5.52
C THR A 157 2.76 -15.41 -4.70
N PRO A 158 2.97 -14.07 -4.77
CA PRO A 158 2.20 -13.11 -4.00
C PRO A 158 0.74 -13.02 -4.45
N GLY A 159 -0.10 -12.41 -3.62
CA GLY A 159 -1.52 -12.18 -3.89
C GLY A 159 -2.47 -13.01 -3.03
N TYR A 160 -1.97 -13.98 -2.25
CA TYR A 160 -2.72 -14.54 -1.16
C TYR A 160 -2.46 -13.71 0.10
N SER A 161 -3.33 -12.73 0.39
CA SER A 161 -3.12 -11.71 1.42
C SER A 161 -2.72 -12.25 2.80
N PRO A 162 -3.21 -13.41 3.27
CA PRO A 162 -2.72 -13.99 4.52
C PRO A 162 -1.23 -14.38 4.49
N ASP A 163 -0.74 -14.96 3.39
CA ASP A 163 0.68 -15.31 3.23
C ASP A 163 1.55 -14.07 3.06
N ASP A 164 1.07 -13.09 2.28
CA ASP A 164 1.77 -11.81 2.07
C ASP A 164 1.92 -11.05 3.39
N ALA A 165 0.89 -11.06 4.24
CA ALA A 165 0.94 -10.45 5.57
C ALA A 165 1.91 -11.19 6.50
N GLU A 166 1.96 -12.50 6.45
CA GLU A 166 2.92 -13.31 7.23
C GLU A 166 4.36 -13.01 6.82
N ASP A 167 4.62 -12.87 5.51
CA ASP A 167 5.95 -12.52 5.00
C ASP A 167 6.35 -11.10 5.39
N LEU A 168 5.43 -10.12 5.28
CA LEU A 168 5.64 -8.75 5.78
C LEU A 168 5.92 -8.72 7.28
N TYR A 169 5.17 -9.48 8.06
CA TYR A 169 5.36 -9.54 9.51
C TYR A 169 6.74 -10.07 9.88
N ARG A 170 7.22 -11.11 9.18
CA ARG A 170 8.59 -11.64 9.34
C ARG A 170 9.65 -10.59 8.97
N VAL A 171 9.42 -9.83 7.88
CA VAL A 171 10.29 -8.71 7.50
C VAL A 171 10.34 -7.67 8.62
N MET A 172 9.20 -7.24 9.14
CA MET A 172 9.13 -6.27 10.23
C MET A 172 9.84 -6.76 11.49
N GLN A 173 9.68 -8.02 11.85
CA GLN A 173 10.41 -8.65 12.98
C GLN A 173 11.93 -8.63 12.75
N ALA A 174 12.37 -8.94 11.53
CA ALA A 174 13.81 -8.90 11.18
C ALA A 174 14.36 -7.47 11.19
N VAL A 175 13.59 -6.49 10.71
CA VAL A 175 13.93 -5.06 10.84
C VAL A 175 14.12 -4.71 12.32
N ARG A 176 13.15 -5.05 13.17
CA ARG A 176 13.22 -4.73 14.61
C ARG A 176 14.41 -5.42 15.30
N ALA A 177 14.70 -6.67 14.92
CA ALA A 177 15.87 -7.39 15.45
C ALA A 177 17.18 -6.75 15.00
N GLN A 178 17.29 -6.29 13.75
CA GLN A 178 18.47 -5.60 13.24
C GLN A 178 18.64 -4.21 13.87
N GLN A 179 17.54 -3.51 14.13
CA GLN A 179 17.50 -2.16 14.71
C GLN A 179 17.12 -2.20 16.21
N HIS A 180 17.60 -3.19 16.95
CA HIS A 180 17.24 -3.40 18.36
C HIS A 180 17.60 -2.24 19.29
N GLU A 181 18.62 -1.44 18.95
CA GLU A 181 19.05 -0.26 19.70
C GLU A 181 18.20 0.99 19.42
N LEU A 182 17.38 0.99 18.36
CA LEU A 182 16.52 2.13 18.04
C LEU A 182 15.50 2.36 19.17
N PRO A 183 15.47 3.55 19.80
CA PRO A 183 14.62 3.81 20.96
C PRO A 183 13.17 4.08 20.53
N VAL A 184 12.41 3.01 20.28
CA VAL A 184 11.01 3.07 19.84
C VAL A 184 10.08 3.12 21.04
N THR A 185 9.17 4.11 21.07
CA THR A 185 8.17 4.28 22.15
C THR A 185 6.88 3.51 21.91
N GLU A 186 6.44 3.46 20.67
CA GLU A 186 5.24 2.71 20.23
C GLU A 186 5.32 2.41 18.72
N PHE A 187 4.49 1.49 18.26
CA PHE A 187 4.47 1.07 16.85
C PHE A 187 3.17 1.46 16.16
N HIS A 188 3.32 1.92 14.93
CA HIS A 188 2.24 2.26 14.01
C HIS A 188 2.42 1.58 12.67
N LEU A 189 1.36 1.50 11.90
CA LEU A 189 1.36 0.87 10.59
C LEU A 189 0.51 1.67 9.61
N THR A 190 1.02 1.83 8.40
CA THR A 190 0.25 2.35 7.28
C THR A 190 0.68 1.68 5.97
N GLY A 191 -0.10 1.85 4.97
CA GLY A 191 0.19 1.46 3.60
C GLY A 191 -0.80 2.12 2.65
N TYR A 192 -0.48 2.14 1.37
CA TYR A 192 -1.38 2.67 0.35
C TYR A 192 -1.72 1.60 -0.69
N SER A 193 -2.91 1.67 -1.28
CA SER A 193 -3.37 0.69 -2.27
C SER A 193 -3.29 -0.75 -1.73
N LEU A 194 -2.66 -1.68 -2.44
CA LEU A 194 -2.41 -3.05 -1.98
C LEU A 194 -1.67 -3.09 -0.63
N GLY A 195 -0.75 -2.14 -0.39
CA GLY A 195 -0.05 -2.03 0.90
C GLY A 195 -1.01 -1.73 2.06
N ALA A 196 -2.09 -1.00 1.81
CA ALA A 196 -3.14 -0.75 2.82
C ALA A 196 -3.95 -2.01 3.12
N LEU A 197 -4.31 -2.81 2.11
CA LEU A 197 -4.92 -4.12 2.30
C LEU A 197 -4.01 -5.02 3.15
N ASN A 198 -2.73 -5.10 2.78
CA ASN A 198 -1.75 -5.89 3.52
C ASN A 198 -1.59 -5.39 4.97
N ALA A 199 -1.63 -4.07 5.20
CA ALA A 199 -1.58 -3.50 6.55
C ALA A 199 -2.76 -3.97 7.43
N ALA A 200 -3.96 -4.13 6.85
CA ALA A 200 -5.10 -4.69 7.57
C ALA A 200 -4.86 -6.15 8.00
N PHE A 201 -4.34 -6.99 7.10
CA PHE A 201 -4.00 -8.39 7.41
C PHE A 201 -2.84 -8.50 8.41
N VAL A 202 -1.79 -7.69 8.28
CA VAL A 202 -0.67 -7.60 9.22
C VAL A 202 -1.18 -7.17 10.61
N SER A 203 -2.06 -6.18 10.68
CA SER A 203 -2.66 -5.74 11.94
C SER A 203 -3.48 -6.85 12.59
N LYS A 204 -4.24 -7.63 11.81
CA LYS A 204 -4.97 -8.79 12.31
C LYS A 204 -4.05 -9.88 12.84
N LEU A 205 -2.95 -10.13 12.13
CA LEU A 205 -1.95 -11.11 12.55
C LEU A 205 -1.29 -10.73 13.87
N ASP A 206 -1.03 -9.44 14.07
CA ASP A 206 -0.41 -8.91 15.29
C ASP A 206 -1.29 -9.05 16.54
N GLU A 207 -2.64 -9.15 16.40
CA GLU A 207 -3.53 -9.45 17.53
C GLU A 207 -3.17 -10.75 18.26
N THR A 208 -2.66 -11.72 17.51
CA THR A 208 -2.26 -13.01 18.07
C THR A 208 -0.76 -13.12 18.34
N ARG A 209 0.07 -12.53 17.48
CA ARG A 209 1.54 -12.60 17.57
C ARG A 209 2.13 -11.60 18.57
N GLN A 210 1.53 -10.42 18.69
CA GLN A 210 1.87 -9.37 19.64
C GLN A 210 3.34 -8.94 19.64
N SER A 211 4.01 -8.99 18.47
CA SER A 211 5.40 -8.53 18.36
C SER A 211 5.49 -7.00 18.37
N PHE A 212 4.45 -6.31 17.94
CA PHE A 212 4.43 -4.85 17.80
C PHE A 212 3.37 -4.19 18.68
N GLY A 213 2.18 -4.80 18.83
CA GLY A 213 1.07 -4.17 19.53
C GLY A 213 0.69 -2.84 18.89
N PHE A 214 0.50 -2.80 17.56
CA PHE A 214 0.24 -1.56 16.82
C PHE A 214 -0.79 -0.69 17.49
N LYS A 215 -0.40 0.55 17.79
CA LYS A 215 -1.25 1.54 18.44
C LYS A 215 -2.30 2.09 17.49
N ARG A 216 -1.90 2.39 16.25
CA ARG A 216 -2.76 2.89 15.17
C ARG A 216 -2.36 2.30 13.83
N VAL A 217 -3.36 2.06 12.99
CA VAL A 217 -3.20 1.52 11.65
C VAL A 217 -4.06 2.33 10.69
N LEU A 218 -3.44 2.95 9.69
CA LEU A 218 -4.14 3.75 8.69
C LEU A 218 -4.09 3.09 7.32
N LEU A 219 -5.24 2.84 6.74
CA LEU A 219 -5.38 2.26 5.42
C LEU A 219 -5.66 3.37 4.40
N LEU A 220 -4.72 3.59 3.46
CA LEU A 220 -4.83 4.64 2.44
C LEU A 220 -5.27 4.02 1.11
N ASN A 221 -6.48 4.34 0.66
CA ASN A 221 -7.07 3.84 -0.59
C ASN A 221 -6.96 2.30 -0.75
N PRO A 222 -7.33 1.48 0.25
CA PRO A 222 -7.26 0.03 0.15
C PRO A 222 -8.23 -0.52 -0.90
N PRO A 223 -7.85 -1.53 -1.70
CA PRO A 223 -8.83 -2.33 -2.41
C PRO A 223 -9.73 -3.06 -1.40
N VAL A 224 -11.05 -2.99 -1.57
CA VAL A 224 -12.01 -3.72 -0.73
C VAL A 224 -12.10 -5.16 -1.18
N ASN A 225 -12.41 -5.36 -2.46
CA ASN A 225 -12.33 -6.64 -3.15
C ASN A 225 -11.11 -6.63 -4.08
N LEU A 226 -10.05 -7.33 -3.68
CA LEU A 226 -8.79 -7.31 -4.42
C LEU A 226 -8.96 -7.73 -5.88
N TYR A 227 -9.73 -8.80 -6.14
CA TYR A 227 -9.95 -9.31 -7.48
C TYR A 227 -10.69 -8.30 -8.37
N THR A 228 -11.74 -7.67 -7.84
CA THR A 228 -12.49 -6.62 -8.58
C THR A 228 -11.59 -5.44 -8.90
N SER A 229 -10.79 -4.98 -7.95
CA SER A 229 -9.86 -3.86 -8.15
C SER A 229 -8.82 -4.16 -9.22
N ILE A 230 -8.25 -5.36 -9.20
CA ILE A 230 -7.31 -5.85 -10.22
C ILE A 230 -7.97 -5.85 -11.60
N ARG A 231 -9.18 -6.39 -11.72
CA ARG A 231 -9.90 -6.45 -13.00
C ARG A 231 -10.29 -5.06 -13.52
N ASN A 232 -10.64 -4.14 -12.64
CA ASN A 232 -10.92 -2.76 -13.04
C ASN A 232 -9.68 -2.12 -13.69
N LEU A 233 -8.50 -2.31 -13.11
CA LEU A 233 -7.25 -1.80 -13.69
C LEU A 233 -6.85 -2.52 -14.98
N ASP A 234 -6.99 -3.83 -15.05
CA ASP A 234 -6.68 -4.62 -16.26
C ASP A 234 -7.56 -4.24 -17.46
N ARG A 235 -8.84 -3.91 -17.22
CA ARG A 235 -9.74 -3.46 -18.29
C ARG A 235 -9.33 -2.13 -18.89
N LEU A 236 -8.61 -1.27 -18.17
CA LEU A 236 -8.17 0.03 -18.70
C LEU A 236 -7.22 -0.12 -19.89
N VAL A 237 -6.46 -1.21 -19.99
CA VAL A 237 -5.61 -1.51 -21.17
C VAL A 237 -6.46 -1.71 -22.44
N GLN A 238 -7.71 -2.15 -22.29
CA GLN A 238 -8.61 -2.44 -23.40
C GLN A 238 -9.42 -1.22 -23.87
N THR A 239 -9.19 -0.05 -23.26
CA THR A 239 -9.86 1.20 -23.63
C THR A 239 -9.46 1.60 -25.05
N ARG A 240 -10.48 1.79 -25.93
CA ARG A 240 -10.22 2.24 -27.31
C ARG A 240 -9.89 3.72 -27.32
N VAL A 241 -8.78 4.08 -27.94
CA VAL A 241 -8.37 5.46 -28.16
C VAL A 241 -8.71 5.84 -29.59
N GLU A 242 -9.64 6.82 -29.77
CA GLU A 242 -10.17 7.20 -31.11
C GLU A 242 -9.12 7.69 -32.10
N ALA A 243 -7.96 8.16 -31.67
CA ALA A 243 -6.93 8.71 -32.55
C ALA A 243 -5.80 7.72 -32.89
N ILE A 244 -5.90 6.48 -32.43
CA ILE A 244 -4.89 5.44 -32.64
C ILE A 244 -5.57 4.28 -33.32
N ASP A 245 -5.36 4.16 -34.65
CA ASP A 245 -5.93 3.08 -35.46
C ASP A 245 -5.47 1.68 -35.01
N ASP A 246 -4.46 1.63 -34.16
CA ASP A 246 -3.93 0.40 -33.59
C ASP A 246 -3.54 0.64 -32.10
N SER A 247 -4.26 0.03 -31.18
CA SER A 247 -3.92 -0.01 -29.76
C SER A 247 -2.50 -0.56 -29.54
N THR A 248 -1.98 -1.34 -30.49
CA THR A 248 -0.63 -1.86 -30.53
C THR A 248 0.40 -0.72 -30.58
N THR A 249 0.16 0.33 -31.37
CA THR A 249 1.11 1.45 -31.53
C THR A 249 1.27 2.27 -30.26
N PHE A 250 0.19 2.56 -29.51
CA PHE A 250 0.28 3.25 -28.23
C PHE A 250 0.94 2.37 -27.17
N TYR A 251 0.61 1.09 -27.16
CA TYR A 251 1.20 0.09 -26.30
C TYR A 251 2.71 -0.03 -26.55
N GLU A 252 3.13 -0.07 -27.83
CA GLU A 252 4.54 -0.08 -28.24
C GLU A 252 5.25 1.20 -27.83
N LEU A 253 4.63 2.38 -27.97
CA LEU A 253 5.19 3.66 -27.55
C LEU A 253 5.41 3.73 -26.03
N VAL A 254 4.41 3.34 -25.25
CA VAL A 254 4.51 3.27 -23.79
C VAL A 254 5.56 2.23 -23.40
N PHE A 255 5.53 1.07 -24.05
CA PHE A 255 6.48 -0.01 -23.80
C PHE A 255 7.92 0.37 -24.18
N GLU A 256 8.15 1.05 -25.30
CA GLU A 256 9.47 1.53 -25.70
C GLU A 256 10.05 2.52 -24.70
N LYS A 257 9.22 3.46 -24.21
CA LYS A 257 9.64 4.42 -23.19
C LYS A 257 9.95 3.75 -21.85
N LEU A 258 9.11 2.82 -21.43
CA LEU A 258 9.29 2.09 -20.18
C LEU A 258 10.45 1.07 -20.26
N SER A 259 10.66 0.44 -21.42
CA SER A 259 11.80 -0.44 -21.65
C SER A 259 13.12 0.33 -21.62
N ARG A 260 13.18 1.54 -22.18
CA ARG A 260 14.36 2.41 -22.06
C ARG A 260 14.64 2.79 -20.61
N TYR A 261 13.60 3.08 -19.84
CA TYR A 261 13.72 3.38 -18.42
C TYR A 261 14.21 2.17 -17.63
N TYR A 262 13.65 0.98 -17.90
CA TYR A 262 14.11 -0.29 -17.34
C TYR A 262 15.58 -0.58 -17.64
N GLN A 263 16.02 -0.37 -18.88
CA GLN A 263 17.41 -0.54 -19.28
C GLN A 263 18.38 0.41 -18.57
N GLN A 264 17.91 1.60 -18.21
CA GLN A 264 18.72 2.61 -17.52
C GLN A 264 18.80 2.39 -16.02
N GLN A 265 17.73 1.91 -15.40
CA GLN A 265 17.57 1.82 -13.93
C GLN A 265 17.64 0.39 -13.40
N GLY A 266 17.52 -0.63 -14.25
CA GLY A 266 17.53 -2.05 -13.87
C GLY A 266 16.23 -2.52 -13.18
N TYR A 267 15.22 -1.65 -13.05
CA TYR A 267 13.89 -1.95 -12.55
C TYR A 267 12.90 -0.91 -13.07
N ILE A 268 11.62 -1.28 -13.12
CA ILE A 268 10.55 -0.33 -13.47
C ILE A 268 10.07 0.33 -12.18
N ASN A 269 10.60 1.49 -11.87
CA ASN A 269 9.98 2.38 -10.90
C ASN A 269 9.08 3.34 -11.68
N LEU A 270 7.78 3.04 -11.69
CA LEU A 270 6.76 3.89 -12.29
C LEU A 270 6.43 5.04 -11.33
N ASP A 271 7.48 5.73 -10.98
CA ASP A 271 7.35 6.89 -10.15
C ASP A 271 6.84 8.12 -10.96
N GLU A 272 6.45 9.14 -10.21
CA GLU A 272 5.84 10.37 -10.69
C GLU A 272 6.62 11.03 -11.84
N ALA A 273 7.92 10.79 -11.99
CA ALA A 273 8.77 11.42 -12.98
C ALA A 273 8.43 10.96 -14.41
N VAL A 274 8.16 9.67 -14.62
CA VAL A 274 7.78 9.14 -15.95
C VAL A 274 6.42 9.67 -16.37
N LEU A 275 5.50 9.77 -15.42
CA LEU A 275 4.15 10.27 -15.64
C LEU A 275 4.14 11.79 -15.79
N PHE A 276 5.02 12.49 -15.07
CA PHE A 276 5.20 13.92 -15.17
C PHE A 276 5.80 14.33 -16.53
N ASP A 277 6.78 13.62 -17.05
CA ASP A 277 7.34 13.83 -18.37
C ASP A 277 6.32 13.60 -19.49
N LEU A 278 5.39 12.67 -19.30
CA LEU A 278 4.28 12.45 -20.23
C LEU A 278 3.24 13.57 -20.17
N GLN A 279 3.06 14.23 -19.02
CA GLN A 279 2.18 15.40 -18.86
C GLN A 279 2.76 16.71 -19.38
N GLN A 280 4.08 16.85 -19.41
CA GLN A 280 4.78 18.00 -20.00
C GLN A 280 4.68 18.02 -21.54
N SER A 281 4.08 16.98 -22.13
CA SER A 281 3.77 16.97 -23.56
C SER A 281 2.80 18.10 -23.90
N PRO A 282 3.00 18.86 -25.02
CA PRO A 282 2.14 19.98 -25.41
C PRO A 282 0.67 19.61 -25.68
N GLN A 283 0.38 18.32 -25.77
CA GLN A 283 -0.96 17.79 -25.94
C GLN A 283 -1.42 17.12 -24.64
N ARG A 284 -2.48 17.66 -24.03
CA ARG A 284 -3.14 17.02 -22.90
C ARG A 284 -3.68 15.66 -23.33
N LEU A 285 -3.42 14.63 -22.52
CA LEU A 285 -3.97 13.29 -22.74
C LEU A 285 -5.48 13.33 -22.60
N THR A 286 -6.18 12.58 -23.45
CA THR A 286 -7.64 12.33 -23.28
C THR A 286 -7.86 11.35 -22.11
N ASP A 287 -9.12 11.23 -21.65
CA ASP A 287 -9.49 10.30 -20.59
C ASP A 287 -9.15 8.85 -20.96
N GLU A 288 -9.38 8.49 -22.23
CA GLU A 288 -9.06 7.15 -22.75
C GLU A 288 -7.54 6.90 -22.77
N GLN A 289 -6.76 7.90 -23.15
CA GLN A 289 -5.29 7.81 -23.11
C GLN A 289 -4.76 7.69 -21.68
N MET A 290 -5.32 8.44 -20.75
CA MET A 290 -4.98 8.36 -19.33
C MET A 290 -5.37 7.00 -18.74
N ALA A 291 -6.56 6.51 -19.04
CA ALA A 291 -7.02 5.19 -18.63
C ALA A 291 -6.09 4.08 -19.16
N MET A 292 -5.77 4.11 -20.46
CA MET A 292 -4.86 3.15 -21.08
C MET A 292 -3.45 3.23 -20.48
N LEU A 293 -2.94 4.42 -20.16
CA LEU A 293 -1.65 4.59 -19.50
C LEU A 293 -1.64 3.90 -18.14
N ILE A 294 -2.66 4.15 -17.30
CA ILE A 294 -2.78 3.49 -16.00
C ILE A 294 -2.85 1.98 -16.16
N GLY A 295 -3.69 1.48 -17.06
CA GLY A 295 -3.82 0.05 -17.33
C GLY A 295 -2.51 -0.57 -17.81
N SER A 296 -1.76 0.12 -18.70
CA SER A 296 -0.48 -0.36 -19.22
C SER A 296 0.59 -0.48 -18.12
N VAL A 297 0.66 0.51 -17.25
CA VAL A 297 1.52 0.51 -16.07
C VAL A 297 1.19 -0.67 -15.15
N PHE A 298 -0.08 -0.88 -14.92
CA PHE A 298 -0.54 -2.00 -14.10
C PHE A 298 -0.25 -3.36 -14.75
N ARG A 299 -0.41 -3.48 -16.08
CA ARG A 299 -0.06 -4.68 -16.85
C ARG A 299 1.44 -4.99 -16.77
N LEU A 300 2.32 -3.98 -16.79
CA LEU A 300 3.75 -4.17 -16.58
C LEU A 300 4.06 -4.73 -15.19
N SER A 301 3.40 -4.22 -14.17
CA SER A 301 3.53 -4.77 -12.80
C SER A 301 3.04 -6.22 -12.75
N ALA A 302 1.93 -6.56 -13.41
CA ALA A 302 1.43 -7.93 -13.51
C ALA A 302 2.42 -8.87 -14.20
N ALA A 303 3.02 -8.40 -15.32
CA ALA A 303 4.02 -9.15 -16.06
C ALA A 303 5.27 -9.42 -15.22
N ASP A 304 5.74 -8.44 -14.45
CA ASP A 304 6.88 -8.60 -13.55
C ASP A 304 6.61 -9.62 -12.44
N ILE A 305 5.42 -9.56 -11.83
CA ILE A 305 4.97 -10.54 -10.83
C ILE A 305 4.92 -11.94 -11.44
N ALA A 306 4.26 -12.09 -12.59
CA ALA A 306 4.09 -13.39 -13.25
C ALA A 306 5.42 -13.99 -13.68
N PHE A 307 6.31 -13.17 -14.28
CA PHE A 307 7.63 -13.58 -14.70
C PHE A 307 8.52 -13.99 -13.51
N THR A 308 8.60 -13.16 -12.48
CA THR A 308 9.43 -13.42 -11.30
C THR A 308 8.96 -14.68 -10.58
N SER A 309 7.64 -14.81 -10.40
CA SER A 309 7.03 -15.99 -9.77
C SER A 309 7.28 -17.27 -10.58
N ASP A 310 7.10 -17.23 -11.91
CA ASP A 310 7.36 -18.38 -12.80
C ASP A 310 8.83 -18.81 -12.76
N LEU A 311 9.73 -17.85 -12.86
CA LEU A 311 11.16 -18.10 -12.91
C LEU A 311 11.67 -18.71 -11.60
N ILE A 312 11.27 -18.18 -10.45
CA ILE A 312 11.69 -18.70 -9.14
C ILE A 312 11.08 -20.06 -8.87
N ASN A 313 9.79 -20.24 -9.17
CA ASN A 313 9.07 -21.51 -8.93
C ASN A 313 9.29 -22.55 -10.05
N ARG A 314 9.95 -22.18 -11.16
CA ARG A 314 10.25 -23.06 -12.31
C ARG A 314 9.03 -23.75 -12.88
N ARG A 315 7.91 -23.02 -12.99
CA ARG A 315 6.63 -23.60 -13.47
C ARG A 315 6.58 -23.80 -14.98
N GLY A 316 7.39 -23.06 -15.73
CA GLY A 316 7.48 -23.18 -17.19
C GLY A 316 6.36 -22.47 -17.95
N LEU A 317 5.64 -21.59 -17.31
CA LEU A 317 4.58 -20.80 -17.94
C LEU A 317 5.17 -19.78 -18.93
N ILE A 318 6.18 -19.05 -18.49
CA ILE A 318 6.84 -17.98 -19.24
C ILE A 318 8.19 -18.46 -19.75
N VAL A 319 9.03 -18.99 -18.86
CA VAL A 319 10.33 -19.52 -19.18
C VAL A 319 10.25 -21.05 -19.31
N PRO A 320 10.61 -21.63 -20.48
CA PRO A 320 10.55 -23.09 -20.67
C PRO A 320 11.33 -23.85 -19.60
N PRO A 321 10.81 -24.99 -19.11
CA PRO A 321 11.53 -25.82 -18.16
C PRO A 321 12.91 -26.23 -18.68
N GLY A 322 13.95 -26.06 -17.84
CA GLY A 322 15.31 -26.40 -18.19
C GLY A 322 16.03 -25.40 -19.11
N TYR A 323 15.39 -24.29 -19.47
CA TYR A 323 16.08 -23.21 -20.19
C TYR A 323 17.20 -22.64 -19.31
N PRO A 324 18.46 -22.59 -19.81
CA PRO A 324 19.56 -22.06 -19.00
C PRO A 324 19.43 -20.53 -18.90
N ILE A 325 19.28 -20.03 -17.70
CA ILE A 325 19.29 -18.60 -17.40
C ILE A 325 20.52 -18.30 -16.58
N ASP A 326 21.41 -17.49 -17.13
CA ASP A 326 22.61 -16.96 -16.50
C ASP A 326 22.60 -15.42 -16.54
N GLU A 327 23.62 -14.78 -15.97
CA GLU A 327 23.76 -13.32 -15.92
C GLU A 327 23.78 -12.67 -17.33
N GLY A 328 24.18 -13.41 -18.37
CA GLY A 328 24.25 -12.94 -19.76
C GLY A 328 22.98 -13.20 -20.57
N THR A 329 22.02 -13.93 -20.03
CA THR A 329 20.80 -14.31 -20.76
C THR A 329 19.90 -13.11 -20.97
N SER A 330 19.54 -12.82 -22.25
CA SER A 330 18.50 -11.80 -22.53
C SER A 330 17.14 -12.28 -22.02
N LEU A 331 16.55 -11.50 -21.12
CA LEU A 331 15.23 -11.77 -20.58
C LEU A 331 14.09 -11.15 -21.41
N GLU A 332 14.42 -10.34 -22.43
CA GLU A 332 13.43 -9.62 -23.24
C GLU A 332 12.36 -10.53 -23.89
N PRO A 333 12.70 -11.68 -24.52
CA PRO A 333 11.67 -12.54 -25.11
C PRO A 333 10.70 -13.11 -24.08
N PHE A 334 11.18 -13.39 -22.87
CA PHE A 334 10.36 -13.91 -21.78
C PHE A 334 9.48 -12.82 -21.17
N PHE A 335 10.01 -11.60 -21.05
CA PHE A 335 9.23 -10.47 -20.57
C PHE A 335 8.11 -10.11 -21.55
N ARG A 336 8.36 -10.11 -22.86
CA ARG A 336 7.31 -9.96 -23.88
C ARG A 336 6.21 -11.01 -23.74
N ARG A 337 6.59 -12.26 -23.46
CA ARG A 337 5.61 -13.32 -23.18
C ARG A 337 4.84 -13.07 -21.89
N ALA A 338 5.50 -12.59 -20.85
CA ALA A 338 4.86 -12.22 -19.59
C ALA A 338 3.81 -11.13 -19.75
N LEU A 339 4.00 -10.16 -20.66
CA LEU A 339 3.03 -9.12 -20.96
C LEU A 339 1.70 -9.64 -21.53
N LEU A 340 1.71 -10.84 -22.10
CA LEU A 340 0.48 -11.52 -22.57
C LEU A 340 -0.27 -12.20 -21.43
N CYS A 341 0.37 -12.38 -20.28
CA CYS A 341 -0.23 -12.93 -19.08
C CYS A 341 -0.79 -11.78 -18.21
N ASP A 342 -2.09 -11.53 -18.30
CA ASP A 342 -2.79 -10.59 -17.45
C ASP A 342 -2.96 -11.14 -16.02
N PHE A 343 -3.63 -10.40 -15.15
CA PHE A 343 -3.87 -10.88 -13.80
C PHE A 343 -4.76 -12.14 -13.74
N ASP A 344 -5.74 -12.27 -14.62
CA ASP A 344 -6.56 -13.49 -14.68
C ASP A 344 -5.68 -14.71 -15.04
N CYS A 345 -4.73 -14.55 -15.98
CA CYS A 345 -3.70 -15.55 -16.30
C CYS A 345 -2.82 -15.87 -15.08
N TYR A 346 -2.27 -14.87 -14.42
CA TYR A 346 -1.47 -15.06 -13.21
C TYR A 346 -2.22 -15.80 -12.10
N ILE A 347 -3.46 -15.36 -11.83
CA ILE A 347 -4.31 -15.98 -10.82
C ILE A 347 -4.59 -17.44 -11.16
N THR A 348 -4.97 -17.71 -12.41
CA THR A 348 -5.36 -19.05 -12.86
C THR A 348 -4.18 -20.01 -12.92
N GLU A 349 -3.04 -19.56 -13.47
CA GLU A 349 -1.92 -20.43 -13.79
C GLU A 349 -0.89 -20.52 -12.64
N GLN A 350 -0.87 -19.56 -11.74
CA GLN A 350 0.12 -19.53 -10.65
C GLN A 350 -0.50 -19.48 -9.25
N LEU A 351 -1.36 -18.51 -8.95
CA LEU A 351 -1.88 -18.31 -7.60
C LEU A 351 -2.84 -19.42 -7.17
N ILE A 352 -3.84 -19.75 -7.97
CA ILE A 352 -4.81 -20.81 -7.67
C ILE A 352 -4.13 -22.18 -7.49
N PRO A 353 -3.23 -22.64 -8.39
CA PRO A 353 -2.52 -23.92 -8.18
C PRO A 353 -1.73 -23.94 -6.87
N MET A 354 -1.01 -22.86 -6.55
CA MET A 354 -0.28 -22.74 -5.29
C MET A 354 -1.22 -22.81 -4.08
N TRP A 355 -2.30 -22.03 -4.09
CA TRP A 355 -3.28 -21.97 -3.01
C TRP A 355 -3.97 -23.33 -2.78
N ARG A 356 -4.41 -24.01 -3.86
CA ARG A 356 -5.04 -25.33 -3.77
C ARG A 356 -4.10 -26.40 -3.23
N ALA A 357 -2.85 -26.38 -3.64
CA ALA A 357 -1.85 -27.34 -3.18
C ALA A 357 -1.54 -27.21 -1.67
N ARG A 358 -1.76 -26.04 -1.10
CA ARG A 358 -1.36 -25.71 0.29
C ARG A 358 -2.52 -25.68 1.28
N TYR A 359 -3.70 -25.30 0.83
CA TYR A 359 -4.83 -24.97 1.71
C TYR A 359 -6.07 -25.82 1.43
N ASP A 360 -5.95 -26.96 0.72
CA ASP A 360 -7.09 -27.74 0.23
C ASP A 360 -8.15 -26.85 -0.43
N GLY A 361 -7.67 -25.89 -1.22
CA GLY A 361 -8.45 -24.77 -1.74
C GLY A 361 -9.63 -25.20 -2.58
N GLY A 362 -10.72 -24.49 -2.41
CA GLY A 362 -11.98 -24.72 -3.07
C GLY A 362 -12.19 -23.90 -4.35
N SER A 363 -13.24 -23.10 -4.35
CA SER A 363 -13.65 -22.28 -5.49
C SER A 363 -12.86 -20.98 -5.58
N LEU A 364 -12.84 -20.36 -6.79
CA LEU A 364 -12.32 -19.02 -6.99
C LEU A 364 -13.00 -18.00 -6.06
N THR A 365 -14.30 -18.14 -5.81
CA THR A 365 -15.03 -17.25 -4.89
C THR A 365 -14.43 -17.29 -3.48
N GLN A 366 -14.09 -18.48 -2.96
CA GLN A 366 -13.44 -18.60 -1.67
C GLN A 366 -12.07 -17.90 -1.62
N LEU A 367 -11.28 -18.05 -2.69
CA LEU A 367 -10.00 -17.32 -2.78
C LEU A 367 -10.22 -15.81 -2.75
N ILE A 368 -11.14 -15.31 -3.56
CA ILE A 368 -11.48 -13.87 -3.64
C ILE A 368 -11.90 -13.33 -2.27
N ASP A 369 -12.75 -14.06 -1.56
CA ASP A 369 -13.20 -13.65 -0.23
C ASP A 369 -12.02 -13.62 0.76
N GLN A 370 -11.15 -14.63 0.74
CA GLN A 370 -10.01 -14.75 1.66
C GLN A 370 -8.93 -13.70 1.46
N VAL A 371 -8.77 -13.14 0.25
CA VAL A 371 -7.74 -12.14 -0.06
C VAL A 371 -8.25 -10.70 -0.01
N SER A 372 -9.51 -10.49 0.34
CA SER A 372 -10.20 -9.19 0.36
C SER A 372 -10.43 -8.70 1.79
N LEU A 373 -10.77 -7.41 1.97
CA LEU A 373 -11.15 -6.87 3.27
C LEU A 373 -12.38 -7.57 3.87
N TYR A 374 -13.18 -8.24 3.03
CA TYR A 374 -14.33 -9.04 3.49
C TYR A 374 -13.92 -10.13 4.49
N ALA A 375 -12.75 -10.77 4.29
CA ALA A 375 -12.22 -11.76 5.23
C ALA A 375 -11.97 -11.21 6.64
N LEU A 376 -11.84 -9.90 6.76
CA LEU A 376 -11.51 -9.21 8.00
C LEU A 376 -12.68 -8.38 8.54
N GLU A 377 -13.90 -8.44 7.96
CA GLU A 377 -15.01 -7.52 8.28
C GLU A 377 -15.27 -7.42 9.77
N ASP A 378 -15.40 -8.54 10.47
CA ASP A 378 -15.68 -8.56 11.92
C ASP A 378 -14.56 -7.92 12.73
N TYR A 379 -13.31 -8.22 12.39
CA TYR A 379 -12.14 -7.61 13.02
C TYR A 379 -12.08 -6.10 12.78
N LEU A 380 -12.26 -5.68 11.54
CA LEU A 380 -12.22 -4.26 11.15
C LEU A 380 -13.35 -3.47 11.81
N ARG A 381 -14.52 -4.07 11.96
CA ARG A 381 -15.68 -3.45 12.62
C ARG A 381 -15.42 -3.23 14.10
N GLN A 382 -14.80 -4.19 14.78
CA GLN A 382 -14.54 -4.15 16.22
C GLN A 382 -13.30 -3.36 16.61
N SER A 383 -12.31 -3.27 15.72
CA SER A 383 -11.03 -2.62 16.00
C SER A 383 -11.17 -1.10 16.05
N THR A 384 -10.78 -0.49 17.17
CA THR A 384 -10.77 0.98 17.34
C THR A 384 -9.49 1.64 16.83
N LYS A 385 -8.43 0.85 16.59
CA LYS A 385 -7.11 1.35 16.17
C LYS A 385 -6.97 1.51 14.65
N ILE A 386 -7.91 0.98 13.85
CA ILE A 386 -7.83 0.99 12.38
C ILE A 386 -8.78 2.03 11.80
N ALA A 387 -8.25 2.91 10.95
CA ALA A 387 -9.04 3.86 10.17
C ALA A 387 -8.73 3.72 8.67
N VAL A 388 -9.62 4.25 7.84
CA VAL A 388 -9.49 4.25 6.38
C VAL A 388 -9.66 5.68 5.86
N MET A 389 -8.78 6.06 4.93
CA MET A 389 -8.95 7.22 4.07
C MET A 389 -9.10 6.74 2.64
N HIS A 390 -10.16 7.18 1.96
CA HIS A 390 -10.47 6.74 0.60
C HIS A 390 -11.07 7.85 -0.25
N ASN A 391 -11.04 7.70 -1.57
CA ASN A 391 -11.65 8.62 -2.51
C ASN A 391 -12.95 8.01 -3.08
N VAL A 392 -14.00 8.82 -3.19
CA VAL A 392 -15.29 8.38 -3.74
C VAL A 392 -15.17 8.02 -5.23
N ASP A 393 -14.28 8.73 -5.93
CA ASP A 393 -13.99 8.57 -7.36
C ASP A 393 -12.84 7.60 -7.67
N ASP A 394 -12.43 6.78 -6.70
CA ASP A 394 -11.30 5.86 -6.90
C ASP A 394 -11.65 4.77 -7.92
N ILE A 395 -10.82 4.70 -8.98
CA ILE A 395 -11.02 3.84 -10.16
C ILE A 395 -10.92 2.34 -9.87
N ILE A 396 -10.34 1.94 -8.74
CA ILE A 396 -10.21 0.53 -8.37
C ILE A 396 -11.46 -0.03 -7.70
N LEU A 397 -12.37 0.82 -7.22
CA LEU A 397 -13.53 0.37 -6.47
C LEU A 397 -14.56 -0.32 -7.36
N GLY A 398 -15.15 -1.38 -6.82
CA GLY A 398 -16.28 -2.08 -7.39
C GLY A 398 -17.61 -1.61 -6.81
N THR A 399 -18.70 -2.09 -7.44
CA THR A 399 -20.06 -1.83 -6.95
C THR A 399 -20.22 -2.38 -5.54
N GLY A 400 -20.61 -1.50 -4.59
CA GLY A 400 -20.84 -1.88 -3.19
C GLY A 400 -19.66 -1.68 -2.27
N ASP A 401 -18.44 -1.43 -2.78
CA ASP A 401 -17.23 -1.26 -1.97
C ASP A 401 -17.32 -0.06 -1.03
N LEU A 402 -17.81 1.10 -1.50
CA LEU A 402 -18.07 2.25 -0.62
C LEU A 402 -19.09 1.93 0.47
N GLY A 403 -20.12 1.15 0.13
CA GLY A 403 -21.09 0.67 1.12
C GLY A 403 -20.46 -0.23 2.18
N PHE A 404 -19.54 -1.11 1.79
CA PHE A 404 -18.76 -1.92 2.72
C PHE A 404 -17.92 -1.04 3.65
N LEU A 405 -17.16 -0.08 3.10
CA LEU A 405 -16.33 0.82 3.90
C LEU A 405 -17.16 1.59 4.94
N ARG A 406 -18.31 2.16 4.52
CA ARG A 406 -19.20 2.91 5.43
C ARG A 406 -19.73 2.06 6.60
N ARG A 407 -20.27 0.87 6.31
CA ARG A 407 -20.83 0.02 7.38
C ARG A 407 -19.77 -0.62 8.28
N THR A 408 -18.54 -0.81 7.78
CA THR A 408 -17.46 -1.47 8.52
C THR A 408 -16.69 -0.49 9.40
N PHE A 409 -16.41 0.70 8.91
CA PHE A 409 -15.56 1.66 9.62
C PHE A 409 -16.32 2.78 10.32
N GLY A 410 -17.52 3.15 9.85
CA GLY A 410 -18.32 4.23 10.45
C GLY A 410 -17.51 5.52 10.55
N GLU A 411 -17.41 6.09 11.75
CA GLU A 411 -16.65 7.33 12.02
C GLU A 411 -15.14 7.22 11.80
N ARG A 412 -14.60 6.02 11.63
CA ARG A 412 -13.18 5.77 11.32
C ARG A 412 -12.89 5.77 9.81
N LEU A 413 -13.88 6.14 9.00
CA LEU A 413 -13.76 6.31 7.56
C LEU A 413 -13.76 7.79 7.21
N ILE A 414 -12.73 8.23 6.50
CA ILE A 414 -12.72 9.53 5.83
C ILE A 414 -12.89 9.29 4.33
N LEU A 415 -13.95 9.86 3.75
CA LEU A 415 -14.19 9.82 2.31
C LEU A 415 -13.98 11.21 1.71
N TYR A 416 -13.02 11.29 0.82
CA TYR A 416 -12.80 12.51 0.03
C TYR A 416 -13.62 12.42 -1.27
N PRO A 417 -14.23 13.53 -1.70
CA PRO A 417 -15.12 13.53 -2.87
C PRO A 417 -14.40 13.22 -4.18
N ARG A 418 -13.09 13.48 -4.25
CA ARG A 418 -12.26 13.26 -5.43
C ARG A 418 -10.80 13.05 -5.05
N GLY A 419 -10.01 12.51 -6.00
CA GLY A 419 -8.59 12.21 -5.80
C GLY A 419 -8.11 11.00 -6.60
N GLY A 420 -9.00 10.32 -7.30
CA GLY A 420 -8.69 9.10 -8.04
C GLY A 420 -8.04 8.04 -7.17
N HIS A 421 -7.14 7.24 -7.73
CA HIS A 421 -6.41 6.23 -6.96
C HIS A 421 -5.12 6.79 -6.36
N CYS A 422 -5.14 7.14 -5.09
CA CYS A 422 -3.97 7.65 -4.36
C CYS A 422 -3.40 8.98 -4.89
N GLY A 423 -4.14 9.76 -5.69
CA GLY A 423 -3.61 10.99 -6.28
C GLY A 423 -3.52 12.17 -5.31
N ASN A 424 -4.31 12.15 -4.26
CA ASN A 424 -4.39 13.20 -3.26
C ASN A 424 -3.59 12.90 -1.96
N LEU A 425 -2.73 11.89 -1.95
CA LEU A 425 -1.98 11.50 -0.74
C LEU A 425 -1.12 12.64 -0.18
N ASN A 426 -0.59 13.53 -1.04
CA ASN A 426 0.26 14.65 -0.66
C ASN A 426 -0.53 15.94 -0.46
N TYR A 427 -1.86 15.94 -0.69
CA TYR A 427 -2.67 17.13 -0.50
C TYR A 427 -2.73 17.51 0.97
N ARG A 428 -2.54 18.82 1.25
CA ARG A 428 -2.39 19.34 2.62
C ARG A 428 -3.54 18.92 3.56
N VAL A 429 -4.76 18.80 3.07
CA VAL A 429 -5.91 18.35 3.88
C VAL A 429 -5.75 16.87 4.25
N ASN A 430 -5.42 16.02 3.27
CA ASN A 430 -5.22 14.59 3.51
C ASN A 430 -4.06 14.32 4.47
N THR A 431 -2.95 15.05 4.30
CA THR A 431 -1.78 14.89 5.18
C THR A 431 -2.06 15.36 6.60
N GLN A 432 -2.85 16.43 6.76
CA GLN A 432 -3.31 16.87 8.08
C GLN A 432 -4.18 15.79 8.74
N ASP A 433 -5.17 15.25 8.04
CA ASP A 433 -6.04 14.19 8.56
C ASP A 433 -5.24 12.92 8.94
N MET A 434 -4.22 12.54 8.14
CA MET A 434 -3.29 11.45 8.48
C MET A 434 -2.57 11.72 9.81
N LEU A 435 -2.01 12.93 9.97
CA LEU A 435 -1.27 13.28 11.19
C LEU A 435 -2.18 13.40 12.40
N GLU A 436 -3.40 13.93 12.25
CA GLU A 436 -4.40 13.99 13.31
C GLU A 436 -4.77 12.58 13.78
N PHE A 437 -4.98 11.63 12.86
CA PHE A 437 -5.24 10.24 13.21
C PHE A 437 -4.13 9.62 14.06
N PHE A 438 -2.87 9.82 13.71
CA PHE A 438 -1.75 9.22 14.45
C PHE A 438 -1.41 9.89 15.77
N ARG A 439 -1.82 11.16 15.97
CA ARG A 439 -1.61 11.91 17.24
C ARG A 439 -2.68 11.63 18.31
N GLY A 440 -3.93 11.42 17.90
CA GLY A 440 -5.08 11.23 18.78
C GLY A 440 -5.24 9.84 19.29
#